data_e0c38e6146385f573d757a3d04434fd5
#
_entry.id   e0c38e6146385f573d757a3d04434fd5
#
_cell.length_a   1.000
_cell.length_b   1.000
_cell.length_c   1.000
_cell.angle_alpha   90.00
_cell.angle_beta   90.00
_cell.angle_gamma   90.00
#
_symmetry.space_group_name_H-M   'P 1'
#
loop_
_entity.id
_entity.type
_entity.pdbx_description
1 polymer ?
#
loop_
_entity_poly.entity_id
_entity_poly.type
_entity_poly.pdbx_seq_one_letter_code
_entity_poly.pdbx_strand_id
1 'polypeptide(L)'
;MKNNTENEGVNLETYNSLAPKVGKEVDKDNVYTDALLWAIKDKDIKNIALTGIYGAGKSSVLEKFTEENKECYKIFNVSLASFDGKVMNTQNIEECILQQIFYQVDSNRIPHSRFKKISFLSK
;
A
#
# COMPACT_ATOMS: atom_id res chain seq x y z
N MET A 1 -21.66 33.93 42.10
CA MET A 1 -20.61 32.98 41.78
C MET A 1 -21.02 32.26 40.50
N LYS A 2 -20.42 32.62 39.37
CA LYS A 2 -20.63 31.97 38.06
C LYS A 2 -19.45 31.04 37.85
N ASN A 3 -19.68 29.73 37.89
CA ASN A 3 -18.67 28.73 37.55
C ASN A 3 -18.55 28.67 36.04
N ASN A 4 -17.47 29.21 35.53
CA ASN A 4 -17.03 28.96 34.15
C ASN A 4 -16.34 27.60 34.16
N THR A 5 -17.01 26.57 33.66
CA THR A 5 -16.40 25.32 33.24
C THR A 5 -15.87 25.59 31.82
N GLU A 6 -14.60 25.91 31.71
CA GLU A 6 -13.89 25.91 30.44
C GLU A 6 -13.81 24.46 29.96
N ASN A 7 -14.58 24.15 28.92
CA ASN A 7 -14.38 22.95 28.14
C ASN A 7 -13.05 23.13 27.39
N GLU A 8 -11.98 22.54 27.90
CA GLU A 8 -10.76 22.34 27.12
C GLU A 8 -11.11 21.44 25.92
N GLY A 9 -11.37 22.08 24.81
CA GLY A 9 -11.57 21.42 23.53
C GLY A 9 -10.31 20.63 23.19
N VAL A 10 -10.44 19.30 23.11
CA VAL A 10 -9.35 18.43 22.64
C VAL A 10 -8.94 18.91 21.26
N ASN A 11 -7.70 19.40 21.14
CA ASN A 11 -7.16 19.84 19.87
C ASN A 11 -6.94 18.62 18.97
N LEU A 12 -7.88 18.36 18.05
CA LEU A 12 -7.86 17.22 17.13
C LEU A 12 -6.72 17.30 16.10
N GLU A 13 -6.05 18.45 15.96
CA GLU A 13 -4.92 18.63 15.05
C GLU A 13 -3.64 17.88 15.51
N THR A 14 -3.63 17.39 16.75
CA THR A 14 -2.48 16.67 17.32
C THR A 14 -2.43 15.21 16.92
N TYR A 15 -3.51 14.65 16.38
CA TYR A 15 -3.59 13.25 15.98
C TYR A 15 -3.17 13.06 14.52
N ASN A 16 -2.06 12.35 14.30
CA ASN A 16 -1.62 11.94 12.98
C ASN A 16 -2.10 10.52 12.66
N SER A 17 -2.75 10.36 11.52
CA SER A 17 -3.11 9.03 11.01
C SER A 17 -1.86 8.20 10.73
N LEU A 18 -1.89 6.91 11.11
CA LEU A 18 -0.86 5.93 10.76
C LEU A 18 -1.05 5.35 9.34
N ALA A 19 -2.12 5.74 8.66
CA ALA A 19 -2.32 5.36 7.26
C ALA A 19 -1.19 5.94 6.38
N PRO A 20 -0.83 5.27 5.27
CA PRO A 20 0.12 5.81 4.31
C PRO A 20 -0.33 7.20 3.86
N LYS A 21 0.60 8.16 3.87
CA LYS A 21 0.35 9.52 3.41
C LYS A 21 0.74 9.62 1.94
N VAL A 22 -0.12 10.21 1.13
CA VAL A 22 0.16 10.55 -0.26
C VAL A 22 0.28 12.06 -0.37
N GLY A 23 1.30 12.55 -1.04
CA GLY A 23 1.46 13.98 -1.29
C GLY A 23 2.93 14.44 -1.33
N LYS A 24 3.10 15.73 -1.60
CA LYS A 24 4.41 16.38 -1.77
C LYS A 24 5.28 16.38 -0.50
N GLU A 25 4.69 16.10 0.65
CA GLU A 25 5.40 16.03 1.93
C GLU A 25 6.16 14.71 2.11
N VAL A 26 5.75 13.67 1.38
CA VAL A 26 6.40 12.36 1.39
C VAL A 26 7.55 12.41 0.40
N ASP A 27 8.77 12.03 0.86
CA ASP A 27 9.96 12.01 0.02
C ASP A 27 10.13 13.32 -0.79
N LYS A 28 10.24 14.44 -0.08
CA LYS A 28 10.23 15.82 -0.66
C LYS A 28 11.26 16.00 -1.77
N ASP A 29 12.42 15.39 -1.60
CA ASP A 29 13.53 15.51 -2.55
C ASP A 29 13.55 14.37 -3.58
N ASN A 30 12.51 13.53 -3.61
CA ASN A 30 12.35 12.36 -4.48
C ASN A 30 13.50 11.32 -4.39
N VAL A 31 14.28 11.34 -3.32
CA VAL A 31 15.45 10.49 -3.17
C VAL A 31 15.10 9.00 -3.29
N TYR A 32 14.05 8.57 -2.60
CA TYR A 32 13.60 7.16 -2.64
C TYR A 32 12.84 6.85 -3.92
N THR A 33 12.01 7.76 -4.38
CA THR A 33 11.24 7.61 -5.62
C THR A 33 12.17 7.49 -6.83
N ASP A 34 13.20 8.34 -6.93
CA ASP A 34 14.19 8.30 -8.00
C ASP A 34 15.06 7.05 -7.92
N ALA A 35 15.47 6.63 -6.71
CA ALA A 35 16.23 5.40 -6.53
C ALA A 35 15.42 4.15 -6.96
N LEU A 36 14.13 4.09 -6.63
CA LEU A 36 13.23 3.02 -7.08
C LEU A 36 13.10 3.02 -8.60
N LEU A 37 12.90 4.20 -9.19
CA LEU A 37 12.75 4.34 -10.63
C LEU A 37 14.02 3.93 -11.38
N TRP A 38 15.18 4.31 -10.87
CA TRP A 38 16.46 3.90 -11.40
C TRP A 38 16.62 2.38 -11.35
N ALA A 39 16.34 1.78 -10.19
CA ALA A 39 16.48 0.34 -9.99
C ALA A 39 15.52 -0.48 -10.87
N ILE A 40 14.29 0.00 -11.11
CA ILE A 40 13.32 -0.68 -11.99
C ILE A 40 13.73 -0.61 -13.46
N LYS A 41 14.40 0.47 -13.88
CA LYS A 41 14.91 0.61 -15.24
C LYS A 41 16.11 -0.27 -15.54
N ASP A 42 16.86 -0.66 -14.52
CA ASP A 42 18.00 -1.55 -14.65
C ASP A 42 17.52 -3.00 -14.85
N LYS A 43 17.91 -3.61 -15.98
CA LYS A 43 17.50 -4.97 -16.34
C LYS A 43 18.09 -6.05 -15.46
N ASP A 44 19.20 -5.77 -14.79
CA ASP A 44 19.91 -6.72 -13.95
C ASP A 44 19.33 -6.73 -12.52
N ILE A 45 18.63 -5.67 -12.11
CA ILE A 45 17.97 -5.59 -10.81
C ILE A 45 16.59 -6.22 -10.89
N LYS A 46 16.40 -7.35 -10.20
CA LYS A 46 15.12 -8.08 -10.15
C LYS A 46 14.37 -7.90 -8.84
N ASN A 47 15.07 -7.59 -7.76
CA ASN A 47 14.51 -7.47 -6.43
C ASN A 47 15.03 -6.21 -5.76
N ILE A 48 14.14 -5.45 -5.14
CA ILE A 48 14.45 -4.24 -4.40
C ILE A 48 13.87 -4.39 -2.99
N ALA A 49 14.67 -4.12 -1.97
CA ALA A 49 14.22 -4.14 -0.58
C ALA A 49 14.21 -2.72 -0.01
N LEU A 50 13.03 -2.25 0.40
CA LEU A 50 12.85 -1.02 1.16
C LEU A 50 12.68 -1.36 2.63
N THR A 51 13.70 -1.12 3.45
CA THR A 51 13.73 -1.46 4.87
C THR A 51 13.69 -0.22 5.76
N GLY A 52 13.31 -0.40 7.01
CA GLY A 52 13.25 0.67 8.00
C GLY A 52 12.33 0.28 9.17
N ILE A 53 12.42 1.03 10.26
CA ILE A 53 11.56 0.83 11.44
C ILE A 53 10.08 1.01 11.11
N TYR A 54 9.21 0.50 11.97
CA TYR A 54 7.77 0.74 11.87
C TYR A 54 7.48 2.25 11.92
N GLY A 55 6.60 2.74 11.06
CA GLY A 55 6.26 4.16 10.99
C GLY A 55 7.25 5.04 10.21
N ALA A 56 8.34 4.49 9.66
CA ALA A 56 9.33 5.25 8.87
C ALA A 56 8.84 5.75 7.49
N GLY A 57 7.55 5.56 7.17
CA GLY A 57 6.97 6.04 5.92
C GLY A 57 7.22 5.17 4.68
N LYS A 58 7.70 3.92 4.84
CA LYS A 58 7.94 3.00 3.72
C LYS A 58 6.74 2.84 2.79
N SER A 59 5.57 2.60 3.37
CA SER A 59 4.32 2.45 2.59
C SER A 59 3.94 3.75 1.88
N SER A 60 4.18 4.91 2.50
CA SER A 60 3.92 6.20 1.89
C SER A 60 4.82 6.48 0.68
N VAL A 61 6.09 6.07 0.76
CA VAL A 61 7.03 6.16 -0.38
C VAL A 61 6.57 5.28 -1.53
N LEU A 62 6.18 4.03 -1.25
CA LEU A 62 5.67 3.10 -2.27
C LEU A 62 4.37 3.59 -2.90
N GLU A 63 3.49 4.19 -2.12
CA GLU A 63 2.22 4.73 -2.59
C GLU A 63 2.44 5.96 -3.49
N LYS A 64 3.32 6.88 -3.08
CA LYS A 64 3.76 8.00 -3.93
C LYS A 64 4.36 7.51 -5.23
N PHE A 65 5.30 6.56 -5.18
CA PHE A 65 5.92 5.98 -6.36
C PHE A 65 4.88 5.36 -7.31
N THR A 66 3.91 4.62 -6.77
CA THR A 66 2.83 4.00 -7.54
C THR A 66 1.98 5.05 -8.23
N GLU A 67 1.58 6.11 -7.52
CA GLU A 67 0.74 7.17 -8.06
C GLU A 67 1.44 7.96 -9.16
N GLU A 68 2.72 8.29 -8.99
CA GLU A 68 3.49 9.03 -9.98
C GLU A 68 3.83 8.21 -11.24
N ASN A 69 3.87 6.89 -11.14
CA ASN A 69 4.30 6.01 -12.23
C ASN A 69 3.19 5.10 -12.80
N LYS A 70 1.94 5.29 -12.41
CA LYS A 70 0.80 4.46 -12.83
C LYS A 70 0.56 4.42 -14.34
N GLU A 71 0.93 5.47 -15.05
CA GLU A 71 0.80 5.54 -16.51
C GLU A 71 1.88 4.73 -17.23
N CYS A 72 3.06 4.59 -16.62
CA CYS A 72 4.21 3.91 -17.22
C CYS A 72 4.32 2.45 -16.78
N TYR A 73 3.92 2.13 -15.56
CA TYR A 73 4.08 0.81 -14.96
C TYR A 73 2.77 0.28 -14.39
N LYS A 74 2.57 -1.02 -14.57
CA LYS A 74 1.48 -1.74 -13.90
C LYS A 74 2.00 -2.29 -12.59
N ILE A 75 1.59 -1.68 -11.48
CA ILE A 75 2.06 -2.01 -10.15
C ILE A 75 0.95 -2.75 -9.40
N PHE A 76 1.30 -3.93 -8.85
CA PHE A 76 0.41 -4.72 -8.01
C PHE A 76 0.91 -4.69 -6.57
N ASN A 77 0.03 -4.33 -5.65
CA ASN A 77 0.34 -4.31 -4.24
C ASN A 77 -0.17 -5.59 -3.58
N VAL A 78 0.75 -6.40 -3.06
CA VAL A 78 0.45 -7.68 -2.42
C VAL A 78 0.93 -7.65 -0.98
N SER A 79 0.03 -7.91 -0.02
CA SER A 79 0.37 -7.96 1.40
C SER A 79 0.42 -9.41 1.88
N LEU A 80 1.50 -9.76 2.58
CA LEU A 80 1.64 -11.03 3.27
C LEU A 80 1.34 -10.94 4.77
N ALA A 81 0.94 -9.76 5.26
CA ALA A 81 0.68 -9.52 6.69
C ALA A 81 -0.60 -10.18 7.23
N SER A 82 -1.48 -10.66 6.36
CA SER A 82 -2.78 -11.25 6.74
C SER A 82 -2.72 -12.72 7.16
N PHE A 83 -1.54 -13.27 7.30
CA PHE A 83 -1.40 -14.67 7.68
C PHE A 83 -1.38 -14.81 9.20
N ASP A 84 -2.55 -15.10 9.77
CA ASP A 84 -2.67 -15.52 11.17
C ASP A 84 -1.83 -16.78 11.39
N GLY A 85 -0.75 -16.68 12.12
CA GLY A 85 0.11 -17.68 12.79
C GLY A 85 -0.03 -19.19 12.54
N LYS A 86 -0.86 -19.62 11.58
CA LYS A 86 -0.97 -21.00 11.15
C LYS A 86 0.26 -21.33 10.29
N VAL A 87 0.78 -22.52 10.46
CA VAL A 87 1.92 -23.08 9.70
C VAL A 87 1.76 -22.70 8.23
N MET A 88 2.58 -21.78 7.76
CA MET A 88 2.54 -21.30 6.37
C MET A 88 3.06 -22.42 5.45
N ASN A 89 2.16 -23.08 4.74
CA ASN A 89 2.52 -23.89 3.62
C ASN A 89 2.75 -22.96 2.41
N THR A 90 3.82 -23.20 1.65
CA THR A 90 4.15 -22.44 0.42
C THR A 90 2.96 -22.31 -0.52
N GLN A 91 2.17 -23.38 -0.67
CA GLN A 91 0.97 -23.41 -1.49
C GLN A 91 -0.08 -22.37 -1.06
N ASN A 92 -0.31 -22.21 0.25
CA ASN A 92 -1.26 -21.24 0.77
C ASN A 92 -0.82 -19.80 0.49
N ILE A 93 0.51 -19.54 0.51
CA ILE A 93 1.08 -18.23 0.18
C ILE A 93 0.85 -17.91 -1.30
N GLU A 94 1.13 -18.87 -2.18
CA GLU A 94 0.95 -18.72 -3.62
C GLU A 94 -0.51 -18.46 -3.98
N GLU A 95 -1.45 -19.20 -3.40
CA GLU A 95 -2.89 -19.00 -3.60
C GLU A 95 -3.33 -17.60 -3.14
N CYS A 96 -2.83 -17.13 -1.99
CA CYS A 96 -3.17 -15.83 -1.48
C CYS A 96 -2.62 -14.70 -2.36
N ILE A 97 -1.39 -14.84 -2.86
CA ILE A 97 -0.79 -13.88 -3.80
C ILE A 97 -1.62 -13.84 -5.08
N LEU A 98 -1.97 -14.99 -5.64
CA LEU A 98 -2.79 -15.09 -6.85
C LEU A 98 -4.17 -14.43 -6.65
N GLN A 99 -4.83 -14.69 -5.53
CA GLN A 99 -6.10 -14.05 -5.21
C GLN A 99 -5.99 -12.55 -5.17
N GLN A 100 -4.99 -12.00 -4.48
CA GLN A 100 -4.78 -10.55 -4.39
C GLN A 100 -4.52 -9.93 -5.77
N ILE A 101 -3.74 -10.58 -6.63
CA ILE A 101 -3.51 -10.13 -8.00
C ILE A 101 -4.81 -10.16 -8.81
N PHE A 102 -5.58 -11.24 -8.74
CA PHE A 102 -6.86 -11.36 -9.47
C PHE A 102 -7.88 -10.32 -9.03
N TYR A 103 -7.89 -9.92 -7.75
CA TYR A 103 -8.74 -8.83 -7.29
C TYR A 103 -8.35 -7.45 -7.84
N GLN A 104 -7.07 -7.26 -8.18
CA GLN A 104 -6.56 -6.00 -8.74
C GLN A 104 -6.68 -5.91 -10.27
N VAL A 105 -6.85 -7.03 -10.95
CA VAL A 105 -6.99 -7.09 -12.42
C VAL A 105 -8.48 -7.05 -12.81
N ASP A 106 -8.80 -6.40 -13.92
CA ASP A 106 -10.14 -6.44 -14.50
C ASP A 106 -10.48 -7.87 -14.95
N SER A 107 -11.66 -8.34 -14.58
CA SER A 107 -12.14 -9.70 -14.88
C SER A 107 -12.12 -10.01 -16.38
N ASN A 108 -12.32 -9.01 -17.22
CA ASN A 108 -12.31 -9.13 -18.70
C ASN A 108 -10.91 -9.39 -19.28
N ARG A 109 -9.86 -9.18 -18.49
CA ARG A 109 -8.46 -9.40 -18.90
C ARG A 109 -7.93 -10.77 -18.52
N ILE A 110 -8.73 -11.59 -17.85
CA ILE A 110 -8.37 -12.96 -17.46
C ILE A 110 -9.12 -13.92 -18.40
N PRO A 111 -8.51 -14.33 -19.54
CA PRO A 111 -9.17 -15.17 -20.52
C PRO A 111 -9.49 -16.55 -19.89
N HIS A 112 -10.68 -17.07 -20.17
CA HIS A 112 -11.15 -18.38 -19.71
C HIS A 112 -11.19 -18.60 -18.18
N SER A 113 -11.07 -17.54 -17.40
CA SER A 113 -11.18 -17.63 -15.95
C SER A 113 -12.64 -17.72 -15.51
N ARG A 114 -12.95 -18.65 -14.61
CA ARG A 114 -14.22 -18.69 -13.87
C ARG A 114 -14.20 -17.80 -12.63
N PHE A 115 -13.16 -17.01 -12.46
CA PHE A 115 -13.01 -16.12 -11.32
C PHE A 115 -14.01 -14.98 -11.43
N LYS A 116 -14.87 -14.83 -10.43
CA LYS A 116 -15.78 -13.68 -10.29
C LYS A 116 -15.43 -12.91 -9.04
N LYS A 117 -15.19 -11.60 -9.17
CA LYS A 117 -15.07 -10.72 -8.01
C LYS A 117 -16.37 -10.74 -7.21
N ILE A 118 -16.26 -10.94 -5.91
CA ILE A 118 -17.39 -10.75 -5.00
C ILE A 118 -17.48 -9.23 -4.76
N SER A 119 -18.46 -8.58 -5.37
CA SER A 119 -18.77 -7.18 -5.08
C SER A 119 -19.81 -7.14 -3.97
N PHE A 120 -19.44 -6.64 -2.81
CA PHE A 120 -20.42 -6.29 -1.80
C PHE A 120 -21.08 -4.99 -2.24
N LEU A 121 -22.38 -5.05 -2.56
CA LEU A 121 -23.19 -3.86 -2.70
C LEU A 121 -23.26 -3.20 -1.32
N SER A 122 -22.54 -2.10 -1.13
CA SER A 122 -22.78 -1.24 0.02
C SER A 122 -24.17 -0.61 -0.16
N LYS A 123 -25.06 -0.86 0.81
CA LYS A 123 -26.35 -0.18 0.91
C LYS A 123 -26.13 1.24 1.39
#